data_a7109f8f3a083eb2dbd4bb0642f1bf59
#
_entry.id   a7109f8f3a083eb2dbd4bb0642f1bf59
#
_cell.length_a   1.000
_cell.length_b   1.000
_cell.length_c   1.000
_cell.angle_alpha   90.00
_cell.angle_beta   90.00
_cell.angle_gamma   90.00
#
_symmetry.space_group_name_H-M   'P 1'
#
loop_
_entity.id
_entity.type
_entity.pdbx_description
1 polymer ?
#
loop_
_entity_poly.entity_id
_entity_poly.type
_entity_poly.pdbx_seq_one_letter_code
_entity_poly.pdbx_strand_id
1 'polypeptide(L)'
;MKKKIILMMTALCFYAAQQSTEAMGVNHSFNHSVYMSDDTVPLKTKGNSKNKDEKPSNPKSPIMVPEITLDGRTIHFVTPCVGLTFRLVQEDEVCYETEITSDVIEIPQNYVGAYELQILRGDYIFYADIELD
;
A
#
# COMPACT_ATOMS: atom_id res chain seq x y z
N MET A 1 1.91 -18.42 41.26
CA MET A 1 0.88 -17.42 40.93
C MET A 1 0.99 -16.83 39.51
N LYS A 2 2.18 -16.54 39.01
CA LYS A 2 2.36 -15.98 37.66
C LYS A 2 1.94 -16.93 36.52
N LYS A 3 2.08 -18.24 36.70
CA LYS A 3 1.70 -19.25 35.69
C LYS A 3 0.19 -19.40 35.48
N LYS A 4 -0.61 -19.10 36.48
CA LYS A 4 -2.09 -19.22 36.38
C LYS A 4 -2.72 -18.03 35.64
N ILE A 5 -2.11 -16.85 35.71
CA ILE A 5 -2.59 -15.65 35.03
C ILE A 5 -2.32 -15.73 33.53
N ILE A 6 -1.17 -16.30 33.14
CA ILE A 6 -0.81 -16.48 31.73
C ILE A 6 -1.77 -17.48 31.05
N LEU A 7 -2.16 -18.53 31.74
CA LEU A 7 -3.08 -19.53 31.21
C LEU A 7 -4.50 -18.96 30.98
N MET A 8 -4.95 -18.05 31.85
CA MET A 8 -6.25 -17.39 31.68
C MET A 8 -6.26 -16.40 30.52
N MET A 9 -5.16 -15.68 30.31
CA MET A 9 -5.08 -14.72 29.20
C MET A 9 -5.03 -15.43 27.83
N THR A 10 -4.37 -16.56 27.74
CA THR A 10 -4.34 -17.34 26.49
C THR A 10 -5.70 -17.93 26.14
N ALA A 11 -6.47 -18.35 27.14
CA ALA A 11 -7.83 -18.88 26.91
C ALA A 11 -8.80 -17.76 26.45
N LEU A 12 -8.68 -16.56 26.97
CA LEU A 12 -9.52 -15.43 26.55
C LEU A 12 -9.20 -14.98 25.12
N CYS A 13 -7.94 -14.96 24.74
CA CYS A 13 -7.55 -14.61 23.38
C CYS A 13 -8.05 -15.65 22.36
N PHE A 14 -8.07 -16.92 22.74
CA PHE A 14 -8.54 -18.00 21.88
C PHE A 14 -10.06 -17.93 21.66
N TYR A 15 -10.79 -17.58 22.70
CA TYR A 15 -12.25 -17.44 22.63
C TYR A 15 -12.70 -16.25 21.77
N ALA A 16 -12.01 -15.12 21.90
CA ALA A 16 -12.31 -13.95 21.06
C ALA A 16 -11.98 -14.18 19.58
N ALA A 17 -10.93 -14.92 19.27
CA ALA A 17 -10.59 -15.27 17.90
C ALA A 17 -11.61 -16.20 17.23
N GLN A 18 -12.21 -17.12 17.97
CA GLN A 18 -13.25 -18.00 17.43
C GLN A 18 -14.56 -17.27 17.13
N GLN A 19 -14.95 -16.31 17.95
CA GLN A 19 -16.17 -15.52 17.69
C GLN A 19 -16.04 -14.58 16.50
N SER A 20 -14.89 -14.01 16.28
CA SER A 20 -14.65 -13.13 15.12
C SER A 20 -14.62 -13.91 13.80
N THR A 21 -14.18 -15.16 13.82
CA THR A 21 -14.13 -15.99 12.61
C THR A 21 -15.53 -16.43 12.15
N GLU A 22 -16.45 -16.74 13.05
CA GLU A 22 -17.83 -17.10 12.70
C GLU A 22 -18.62 -15.90 12.16
N ALA A 23 -18.44 -14.71 12.74
CA ALA A 23 -19.12 -13.50 12.27
C ALA A 23 -18.66 -13.05 10.88
N MET A 24 -17.41 -13.28 10.52
CA MET A 24 -16.87 -12.95 9.20
C MET A 24 -17.29 -13.93 8.10
N GLY A 25 -17.53 -15.19 8.42
CA GLY A 25 -17.90 -16.22 7.47
C GLY A 25 -19.27 -16.03 6.84
N VAL A 26 -20.20 -15.39 7.53
CA VAL A 26 -21.60 -15.23 7.08
C VAL A 26 -21.80 -14.02 6.19
N ASN A 27 -21.04 -12.96 6.38
CA ASN A 27 -21.25 -11.70 5.66
C ASN A 27 -20.34 -11.51 4.43
N HIS A 28 -19.26 -12.26 4.33
CA HIS A 28 -18.27 -12.01 3.30
C HIS A 28 -18.48 -12.74 1.99
N SER A 29 -19.20 -13.85 1.99
CA SER A 29 -19.36 -14.63 0.78
C SER A 29 -20.28 -13.98 -0.25
N PHE A 30 -21.11 -13.04 0.15
CA PHE A 30 -22.09 -12.41 -0.74
C PHE A 30 -21.62 -11.15 -1.44
N ASN A 31 -20.75 -10.40 -0.82
CA ASN A 31 -20.35 -9.09 -1.36
C ASN A 31 -19.04 -9.11 -2.15
N HIS A 32 -18.26 -10.17 -2.00
CA HIS A 32 -16.91 -10.16 -2.56
C HIS A 32 -16.86 -10.54 -4.05
N SER A 33 -17.84 -11.30 -4.53
CA SER A 33 -17.83 -11.71 -5.93
C SER A 33 -18.30 -10.64 -6.91
N VAL A 34 -18.90 -9.57 -6.42
CA VAL A 34 -19.49 -8.51 -7.28
C VAL A 34 -18.58 -7.30 -7.42
N TYR A 35 -17.60 -7.13 -6.53
CA TYR A 35 -16.75 -5.92 -6.47
C TYR A 35 -15.27 -6.21 -6.59
N MET A 36 -14.89 -7.15 -7.42
CA MET A 36 -13.51 -7.21 -7.91
C MET A 36 -13.32 -6.21 -9.05
N SER A 37 -13.64 -4.98 -8.82
CA SER A 37 -13.08 -3.92 -9.61
C SER A 37 -11.75 -3.57 -8.95
N ASP A 38 -10.65 -3.99 -9.55
CA ASP A 38 -9.35 -3.42 -9.27
C ASP A 38 -9.51 -1.91 -9.37
N ASP A 39 -9.50 -1.23 -8.22
CA ASP A 39 -9.67 0.21 -8.21
C ASP A 39 -8.40 0.84 -8.79
N THR A 40 -8.51 1.38 -9.98
CA THR A 40 -7.43 2.14 -10.60
C THR A 40 -7.08 3.34 -9.73
N VAL A 41 -5.83 3.43 -9.33
CA VAL A 41 -5.34 4.53 -8.50
C VAL A 41 -4.82 5.65 -9.40
N PRO A 42 -5.46 6.82 -9.42
CA PRO A 42 -5.01 7.95 -10.23
C PRO A 42 -3.75 8.57 -9.64
N LEU A 43 -2.60 8.35 -10.27
CA LEU A 43 -1.33 8.92 -9.85
C LEU A 43 -1.16 10.36 -10.33
N LYS A 44 -0.68 11.20 -9.43
CA LYS A 44 -0.24 12.57 -9.71
C LYS A 44 1.29 12.61 -9.81
N THR A 45 1.83 13.67 -10.37
CA THR A 45 3.29 13.84 -10.56
C THR A 45 3.79 15.05 -9.81
N LYS A 46 4.93 14.90 -9.11
CA LYS A 46 5.68 16.00 -8.51
C LYS A 46 7.19 15.81 -8.74
N GLY A 47 7.94 16.91 -8.65
CA GLY A 47 9.40 16.86 -8.74
C GLY A 47 10.05 16.25 -7.50
N ASN A 48 11.14 15.52 -7.70
CA ASN A 48 11.93 14.98 -6.60
C ASN A 48 12.88 16.09 -6.08
N SER A 49 12.60 16.61 -4.89
CA SER A 49 13.34 17.73 -4.30
C SER A 49 14.78 17.40 -3.89
N LYS A 50 15.19 16.15 -3.94
CA LYS A 50 16.59 15.77 -3.65
C LYS A 50 17.59 16.23 -4.70
N ASN A 51 17.14 16.55 -5.90
CA ASN A 51 17.96 17.04 -7.02
C ASN A 51 17.77 18.54 -7.26
N LYS A 52 17.89 19.35 -6.20
CA LYS A 52 17.64 20.80 -6.26
C LYS A 52 18.63 21.59 -7.12
N ASP A 53 19.76 21.02 -7.50
CA ASP A 53 20.83 21.74 -8.19
C ASP A 53 20.78 21.66 -9.72
N GLU A 54 19.90 20.84 -10.28
CA GLU A 54 19.65 20.81 -11.70
C GLU A 54 18.32 21.51 -12.02
N LYS A 55 18.41 22.60 -12.78
CA LYS A 55 17.23 23.19 -13.44
C LYS A 55 16.47 22.07 -14.13
N PRO A 56 15.16 21.91 -13.83
CA PRO A 56 14.36 20.93 -14.58
C PRO A 56 14.43 21.31 -16.05
N SER A 57 15.19 20.55 -16.82
CA SER A 57 15.14 20.63 -18.26
C SER A 57 13.71 20.29 -18.65
N ASN A 58 13.03 21.18 -19.34
CA ASN A 58 11.71 20.92 -19.89
C ASN A 58 11.73 19.56 -20.60
N PRO A 59 10.98 18.56 -20.13
CA PRO A 59 10.97 17.27 -20.78
C PRO A 59 10.46 17.46 -22.21
N LYS A 60 11.27 17.10 -23.17
CA LYS A 60 10.92 17.15 -24.59
C LYS A 60 9.84 16.16 -24.98
N SER A 61 9.45 15.29 -24.09
CA SER A 61 8.41 14.27 -24.26
C SER A 61 7.47 14.28 -23.06
N PRO A 62 6.19 13.98 -23.27
CA PRO A 62 5.22 13.91 -22.18
C PRO A 62 5.67 12.84 -21.16
N ILE A 63 5.52 13.16 -19.88
CA ILE A 63 5.80 12.22 -18.79
C ILE A 63 4.75 11.14 -18.83
N MET A 64 5.18 9.89 -19.01
CA MET A 64 4.29 8.75 -18.85
C MET A 64 4.06 8.45 -17.38
N VAL A 65 2.86 8.74 -16.90
CA VAL A 65 2.42 8.36 -15.57
C VAL A 65 2.10 6.86 -15.57
N PRO A 66 2.69 6.07 -14.67
CA PRO A 66 2.39 4.65 -14.62
C PRO A 66 0.96 4.40 -14.17
N GLU A 67 0.37 3.34 -14.70
CA GLU A 67 -0.95 2.87 -14.30
C GLU A 67 -0.80 1.75 -13.27
N ILE A 68 -1.49 1.91 -12.15
CA ILE A 68 -1.51 0.93 -11.07
C ILE A 68 -2.95 0.67 -10.59
N THR A 69 -3.18 -0.51 -10.05
CA THR A 69 -4.42 -0.86 -9.37
C THR A 69 -4.14 -1.29 -7.94
N LEU A 70 -5.08 -1.06 -7.04
CA LEU A 70 -5.00 -1.46 -5.65
C LEU A 70 -6.15 -2.41 -5.32
N ASP A 71 -5.84 -3.60 -4.90
CA ASP A 71 -6.77 -4.59 -4.38
C ASP A 71 -6.42 -4.91 -2.92
N GLY A 72 -7.18 -4.32 -1.99
CA GLY A 72 -6.89 -4.44 -0.56
C GLY A 72 -5.50 -3.91 -0.21
N ARG A 73 -4.53 -4.80 -0.06
CA ARG A 73 -3.13 -4.48 0.24
C ARG A 73 -2.17 -4.84 -0.89
N THR A 74 -2.70 -5.30 -2.00
CA THR A 74 -1.91 -5.72 -3.16
C THR A 74 -1.95 -4.65 -4.24
N ILE A 75 -0.79 -4.16 -4.63
CA ILE A 75 -0.64 -3.21 -5.72
C ILE A 75 -0.21 -3.98 -6.96
N HIS A 76 -0.96 -3.82 -8.05
CA HIS A 76 -0.62 -4.35 -9.36
C HIS A 76 -0.15 -3.21 -10.26
N PHE A 77 1.03 -3.36 -10.84
CA PHE A 77 1.59 -2.43 -11.80
C PHE A 77 1.18 -2.85 -13.20
N VAL A 78 0.23 -2.13 -13.79
CA VAL A 78 -0.18 -2.33 -15.19
C VAL A 78 0.93 -1.86 -16.12
N THR A 79 1.52 -0.71 -15.81
CA THR A 79 2.75 -0.25 -16.46
C THR A 79 3.97 -0.82 -15.74
N PRO A 80 4.95 -1.40 -16.46
CA PRO A 80 6.16 -1.95 -15.85
C PRO A 80 6.92 -0.91 -15.02
N CYS A 81 7.13 -1.20 -13.74
CA CYS A 81 7.83 -0.32 -12.79
C CYS A 81 9.04 -1.01 -12.12
N VAL A 82 9.45 -2.17 -12.60
CA VAL A 82 10.60 -2.90 -12.04
C VAL A 82 11.87 -2.04 -12.07
N GLY A 83 12.58 -2.02 -10.94
CA GLY A 83 13.76 -1.19 -10.74
C GLY A 83 13.49 0.18 -10.13
N LEU A 84 12.24 0.62 -10.05
CA LEU A 84 11.85 1.85 -9.39
C LEU A 84 11.69 1.65 -7.87
N THR A 85 11.66 2.73 -7.13
CA THR A 85 11.46 2.71 -5.68
C THR A 85 10.01 2.98 -5.34
N PHE A 86 9.44 2.13 -4.50
CA PHE A 86 8.11 2.27 -3.93
C PHE A 86 8.21 2.76 -2.48
N ARG A 87 7.36 3.72 -2.10
CA ARG A 87 7.29 4.25 -0.73
C ARG A 87 5.87 4.41 -0.24
N LEU A 88 5.70 4.27 1.07
CA LEU A 88 4.55 4.77 1.81
C LEU A 88 5.00 5.91 2.72
N VAL A 89 4.33 7.04 2.61
CA VAL A 89 4.63 8.26 3.36
C VAL A 89 3.42 8.65 4.20
N GLN A 90 3.65 9.02 5.44
CA GLN A 90 2.63 9.55 6.35
C GLN A 90 3.21 10.73 7.11
N GLU A 91 2.51 11.87 7.11
CA GLU A 91 2.96 13.09 7.77
C GLU A 91 4.38 13.53 7.34
N ASP A 92 4.66 13.50 6.04
CA ASP A 92 5.97 13.81 5.43
C ASP A 92 7.11 12.86 5.84
N GLU A 93 6.80 11.76 6.51
CA GLU A 93 7.78 10.76 6.93
C GLU A 93 7.61 9.47 6.10
N VAL A 94 8.74 8.93 5.61
CA VAL A 94 8.77 7.64 4.92
C VAL A 94 8.62 6.51 5.93
N CYS A 95 7.48 5.82 5.90
CA CYS A 95 7.18 4.72 6.79
C CYS A 95 7.61 3.36 6.23
N TYR A 96 7.59 3.21 4.92
CA TYR A 96 7.96 1.98 4.22
C TYR A 96 8.62 2.33 2.89
N GLU A 97 9.68 1.64 2.54
CA GLU A 97 10.38 1.80 1.27
C GLU A 97 10.90 0.44 0.79
N THR A 98 10.70 0.16 -0.48
CA THR A 98 11.23 -1.04 -1.14
C THR A 98 11.49 -0.80 -2.62
N GLU A 99 12.38 -1.59 -3.21
CA GLU A 99 12.55 -1.63 -4.66
C GLU A 99 11.45 -2.50 -5.27
N ILE A 100 10.90 -2.04 -6.41
CA ILE A 100 9.92 -2.81 -7.17
C ILE A 100 10.65 -3.87 -7.96
N THR A 101 10.42 -5.14 -7.64
CA THR A 101 11.09 -6.29 -8.25
C THR A 101 10.19 -7.14 -9.14
N SER A 102 8.88 -6.89 -9.08
CA SER A 102 7.87 -7.59 -9.89
C SER A 102 6.68 -6.68 -10.21
N ASP A 103 5.72 -7.17 -10.95
CA ASP A 103 4.50 -6.44 -11.29
C ASP A 103 3.50 -6.34 -10.13
N VAL A 104 3.84 -6.89 -8.99
CA VAL A 104 2.98 -6.94 -7.81
C VAL A 104 3.78 -6.60 -6.57
N ILE A 105 3.22 -5.75 -5.70
CA ILE A 105 3.71 -5.50 -4.34
C ILE A 105 2.59 -5.79 -3.35
N GLU A 106 2.90 -6.57 -2.32
CA GLU A 106 2.03 -6.75 -1.17
C GLU A 106 2.50 -5.87 -0.02
N ILE A 107 1.62 -4.97 0.44
CA ILE A 107 1.94 -4.09 1.56
C ILE A 107 1.80 -4.85 2.87
N PRO A 108 2.83 -4.81 3.76
CA PRO A 108 2.77 -5.49 5.05
C PRO A 108 1.57 -5.07 5.88
N GLN A 109 1.02 -6.00 6.65
CA GLN A 109 -0.23 -5.81 7.43
C GLN A 109 -0.11 -4.83 8.60
N ASN A 110 1.09 -4.50 9.03
CA ASN A 110 1.32 -3.54 10.10
C ASN A 110 1.10 -2.08 9.69
N TYR A 111 0.96 -1.79 8.40
CA TYR A 111 0.61 -0.46 7.90
C TYR A 111 -0.89 -0.33 7.74
N VAL A 112 -1.51 0.50 8.56
CA VAL A 112 -2.95 0.74 8.61
C VAL A 112 -3.22 2.23 8.62
N GLY A 113 -4.24 2.67 7.90
CA GLY A 113 -4.67 4.06 7.83
C GLY A 113 -4.34 4.73 6.49
N ALA A 114 -4.33 6.05 6.52
CA ALA A 114 -4.08 6.88 5.35
C ALA A 114 -2.59 7.07 5.09
N TYR A 115 -2.15 6.80 3.88
CA TYR A 115 -0.78 6.98 3.42
C TYR A 115 -0.74 7.66 2.06
N GLU A 116 0.33 8.37 1.77
CA GLU A 116 0.68 8.74 0.40
C GLU A 116 1.57 7.63 -0.19
N LEU A 117 1.07 6.97 -1.21
CA LEU A 117 1.85 6.04 -2.02
C LEU A 117 2.74 6.85 -2.95
N GLN A 118 4.00 6.50 -3.05
CA GLN A 118 4.96 7.13 -3.97
C GLN A 118 5.72 6.10 -4.79
N ILE A 119 5.88 6.39 -6.08
CA ILE A 119 6.77 5.68 -6.99
C ILE A 119 7.81 6.68 -7.48
N LEU A 120 9.09 6.40 -7.22
CA LEU A 120 10.19 7.29 -7.59
C LEU A 120 10.81 6.84 -8.91
N ARG A 121 10.84 7.75 -9.88
CA ARG A 121 11.46 7.55 -11.18
C ARG A 121 12.35 8.75 -11.51
N GLY A 122 13.65 8.64 -11.21
CA GLY A 122 14.59 9.72 -11.44
C GLY A 122 14.18 11.02 -10.76
N ASP A 123 13.94 12.07 -11.53
CA ASP A 123 13.56 13.39 -11.03
C ASP A 123 12.06 13.54 -10.71
N TYR A 124 11.28 12.50 -10.91
CA TYR A 124 9.84 12.52 -10.74
C TYR A 124 9.39 11.58 -9.64
N ILE A 125 8.36 12.01 -8.92
CA ILE A 125 7.62 11.20 -7.96
C ILE A 125 6.17 11.13 -8.44
N PHE A 126 5.71 9.92 -8.68
CA PHE A 126 4.29 9.64 -8.91
C PHE A 126 3.65 9.29 -7.57
N TYR A 127 2.56 9.94 -7.21
CA TYR A 127 1.96 9.79 -5.90
C TYR A 127 0.43 9.75 -5.94
N ALA A 128 -0.15 9.11 -4.95
CA ALA A 128 -1.58 9.09 -4.69
C ALA A 128 -1.86 8.86 -3.21
N ASP A 129 -2.97 9.37 -2.74
CA ASP A 129 -3.46 9.09 -1.41
C ASP A 129 -4.21 7.74 -1.42
N ILE A 130 -3.85 6.86 -0.51
CA ILE A 130 -4.47 5.55 -0.33
C ILE A 130 -4.86 5.35 1.13
N GLU A 131 -5.82 4.46 1.36
CA GLU A 131 -6.20 4.03 2.69
C GLU A 131 -6.05 2.53 2.81
N LEU A 132 -5.39 2.08 3.88
CA LEU A 132 -5.12 0.68 4.18
C LEU A 132 -5.91 0.25 5.42
N ASP A 133 -6.69 -0.80 5.27
CA ASP A 133 -7.48 -1.41 6.35
C ASP A 133 -6.66 -2.36 7.23
#